data_19fe50ab298d4cda5a15b91cc9f5213b
#
_entry.id   19fe50ab298d4cda5a15b91cc9f5213b
#
_cell.length_a   1.000
_cell.length_b   1.000
_cell.length_c   1.000
_cell.angle_alpha   90.00
_cell.angle_beta   90.00
_cell.angle_gamma   90.00
#
_symmetry.space_group_name_H-M   'P 1'
#
loop_
_entity.id
_entity.type
_entity.pdbx_description
1 polymer ?
#
loop_
_entity_poly.entity_id
_entity_poly.type
_entity_poly.pdbx_seq_one_letter_code
_entity_poly.pdbx_strand_id
1 'polypeptide(L)'
;MKYLGVDVSKDKLDCCLLRDAGDTKRKTKVVANSPSGLATLLSFVEKDGIRPDELHVIVEGTGVYHQLAAETLSDAGAMVSIVNPAQVKDFGRGMAVRTKNDTKDSFVLARFGALLKPAPWASPSPAARQLQAYIAREDAIKKDIQREHNRKETSIVGRVPGDVLASIEETIGFLNAQLEAIRKKIDSHIDKHPDLKDDMKLLTSIPGVGPETGHHMLSVMHTHQFLSAEQLAAYLGLVPVERQSGTSLHAHPKLSKAGPKTMRAALYMPAVSAMTWNPHIRALKERLAAKGKAPMAIVGAAMRKLVHLCFGVLKTRTKYSPEYVQAA
;
A
#
# COMPACT_ATOMS: atom_id res chain seq x y z
N MET A 1 14.70 21.94 -12.00
CA MET A 1 14.59 20.58 -11.44
C MET A 1 15.21 19.60 -12.40
N LYS A 2 16.10 18.73 -11.96
CA LYS A 2 16.70 17.64 -12.72
C LYS A 2 15.99 16.34 -12.34
N TYR A 3 16.02 15.32 -13.19
CA TYR A 3 15.23 14.11 -12.99
C TYR A 3 16.14 12.88 -12.98
N LEU A 4 16.06 12.10 -11.91
CA LEU A 4 16.81 10.87 -11.74
C LEU A 4 15.82 9.69 -11.69
N GLY A 5 15.78 8.87 -12.71
CA GLY A 5 15.05 7.60 -12.68
C GLY A 5 15.94 6.52 -12.09
N VAL A 6 15.42 5.81 -11.11
CA VAL A 6 16.13 4.72 -10.41
C VAL A 6 15.31 3.45 -10.54
N ASP A 7 15.81 2.53 -11.36
CA ASP A 7 15.32 1.16 -11.41
C ASP A 7 16.03 0.34 -10.33
N VAL A 8 15.24 -0.32 -9.46
CA VAL A 8 15.72 -0.90 -8.22
C VAL A 8 15.66 -2.43 -8.29
N SER A 9 16.79 -3.06 -8.04
CA SER A 9 16.88 -4.47 -7.74
C SER A 9 17.43 -4.73 -6.33
N LYS A 10 17.49 -5.98 -5.92
CA LYS A 10 18.02 -6.37 -4.61
C LYS A 10 19.44 -5.85 -4.41
N ASP A 11 20.31 -6.02 -5.39
CA ASP A 11 21.76 -5.82 -5.25
C ASP A 11 22.27 -4.57 -5.94
N LYS A 12 21.52 -3.98 -6.88
CA LYS A 12 21.95 -2.82 -7.67
C LYS A 12 20.81 -1.83 -7.94
N LEU A 13 21.22 -0.61 -8.22
CA LEU A 13 20.40 0.48 -8.71
C LEU A 13 20.88 0.89 -10.10
N ASP A 14 20.02 0.81 -11.09
CA ASP A 14 20.27 1.34 -12.43
C ASP A 14 19.68 2.75 -12.52
N CYS A 15 20.54 3.74 -12.71
CA CYS A 15 20.18 5.16 -12.60
C CYS A 15 20.31 5.86 -13.95
N CYS A 16 19.34 6.71 -14.28
CA CYS A 16 19.36 7.56 -15.46
C CYS A 16 19.06 9.01 -15.08
N LEU A 17 20.00 9.90 -15.33
CA LEU A 17 19.88 11.32 -15.07
C LEU A 17 19.51 12.08 -16.35
N LEU A 18 18.44 12.87 -16.26
CA LEU A 18 18.00 13.83 -17.28
C LEU A 18 18.04 15.26 -16.72
N ARG A 19 18.56 16.19 -17.50
CA ARG A 19 18.62 17.62 -17.10
C ARG A 19 17.31 18.35 -17.39
N ASP A 20 16.56 17.88 -18.40
CA ASP A 20 15.30 18.49 -18.84
C ASP A 20 14.34 17.40 -19.37
N ALA A 21 13.05 17.73 -19.42
CA ALA A 21 12.01 16.86 -20.00
C ALA A 21 12.19 16.62 -21.52
N GLY A 22 12.76 17.59 -22.25
CA GLY A 22 13.08 17.49 -23.69
C GLY A 22 14.45 16.86 -23.99
N ASP A 23 15.26 16.59 -22.98
CA ASP A 23 16.64 16.17 -23.17
C ASP A 23 16.74 14.76 -23.78
N THR A 24 17.51 14.67 -24.87
CA THR A 24 17.88 13.40 -25.50
C THR A 24 19.20 12.85 -24.95
N LYS A 25 20.03 13.73 -24.37
CA LYS A 25 21.28 13.36 -23.70
C LYS A 25 20.99 12.87 -22.31
N ARG A 26 21.38 11.62 -22.03
CA ARG A 26 21.19 10.97 -20.75
C ARG A 26 22.55 10.56 -20.18
N LYS A 27 22.69 10.67 -18.86
CA LYS A 27 23.80 10.06 -18.15
C LYS A 27 23.29 8.88 -17.34
N THR A 28 23.96 7.78 -17.42
CA THR A 28 23.59 6.56 -16.70
C THR A 28 24.69 6.15 -15.73
N LYS A 29 24.28 5.58 -14.61
CA LYS A 29 25.18 5.04 -13.60
C LYS A 29 24.54 3.81 -12.98
N VAL A 30 25.34 2.78 -12.77
CA VAL A 30 24.95 1.61 -11.97
C VAL A 30 25.73 1.65 -10.67
N VAL A 31 25.02 1.48 -9.55
CA VAL A 31 25.62 1.45 -8.20
C VAL A 31 25.04 0.28 -7.41
N ALA A 32 25.74 -0.17 -6.37
CA ALA A 32 25.19 -1.15 -5.44
C ALA A 32 23.99 -0.58 -4.68
N ASN A 33 22.97 -1.39 -4.39
CA ASN A 33 21.87 -1.03 -3.50
C ASN A 33 22.31 -1.14 -2.03
N SER A 34 23.19 -0.23 -1.64
CA SER A 34 23.83 -0.17 -0.32
C SER A 34 24.14 1.28 0.06
N PRO A 35 24.39 1.59 1.34
CA PRO A 35 24.78 2.94 1.76
C PRO A 35 25.97 3.51 0.98
N SER A 36 27.00 2.69 0.72
CA SER A 36 28.19 3.10 -0.06
C SER A 36 27.87 3.35 -1.54
N GLY A 37 26.98 2.54 -2.13
CA GLY A 37 26.52 2.74 -3.51
C GLY A 37 25.70 4.04 -3.64
N LEU A 38 24.85 4.35 -2.67
CA LEU A 38 24.07 5.60 -2.66
C LEU A 38 24.97 6.83 -2.46
N ALA A 39 26.01 6.76 -1.62
CA ALA A 39 27.03 7.82 -1.54
C ALA A 39 27.73 8.03 -2.88
N THR A 40 28.05 6.94 -3.60
CA THR A 40 28.61 7.01 -4.97
C THR A 40 27.64 7.66 -5.95
N LEU A 41 26.32 7.39 -5.83
CA LEU A 41 25.28 7.99 -6.66
C LEU A 41 25.16 9.50 -6.41
N LEU A 42 25.16 9.93 -5.14
CA LEU A 42 25.13 11.35 -4.77
C LEU A 42 26.37 12.08 -5.33
N SER A 43 27.57 11.51 -5.16
CA SER A 43 28.79 12.08 -5.75
C SER A 43 28.76 12.14 -7.28
N PHE A 44 28.09 11.18 -7.95
CA PHE A 44 27.90 11.21 -9.41
C PHE A 44 27.01 12.40 -9.82
N VAL A 45 25.94 12.68 -9.08
CA VAL A 45 25.03 13.81 -9.34
C VAL A 45 25.74 15.15 -9.08
N GLU A 46 26.48 15.26 -7.97
CA GLU A 46 27.24 16.46 -7.59
C GLU A 46 28.35 16.80 -8.61
N LYS A 47 29.03 15.81 -9.16
CA LYS A 47 30.02 16.02 -10.24
C LYS A 47 29.42 16.63 -11.50
N ASP A 48 28.12 16.52 -11.69
CA ASP A 48 27.37 17.18 -12.75
C ASP A 48 26.92 18.61 -12.41
N GLY A 49 27.33 19.11 -11.24
CA GLY A 49 26.97 20.43 -10.75
C GLY A 49 25.51 20.52 -10.26
N ILE A 50 24.90 19.38 -9.90
CA ILE A 50 23.51 19.29 -9.44
C ILE A 50 23.50 19.05 -7.94
N ARG A 51 22.84 19.92 -7.21
CA ARG A 51 22.62 19.73 -5.77
C ARG A 51 21.42 18.80 -5.53
N PRO A 52 21.40 18.05 -4.42
CA PRO A 52 20.28 17.18 -4.08
C PRO A 52 18.90 17.88 -4.10
N ASP A 53 18.80 19.12 -3.60
CA ASP A 53 17.57 19.93 -3.58
C ASP A 53 17.06 20.35 -4.98
N GLU A 54 17.88 20.23 -6.01
CA GLU A 54 17.53 20.45 -7.41
C GLU A 54 17.11 19.17 -8.13
N LEU A 55 17.17 18.01 -7.43
CA LEU A 55 16.93 16.69 -8.00
C LEU A 55 15.55 16.16 -7.65
N HIS A 56 14.83 15.71 -8.66
CA HIS A 56 13.61 14.89 -8.49
C HIS A 56 13.93 13.45 -8.83
N VAL A 57 13.92 12.59 -7.84
CA VAL A 57 14.20 11.16 -7.96
C VAL A 57 12.90 10.39 -8.12
N ILE A 58 12.82 9.59 -9.15
CA ILE A 58 11.67 8.73 -9.42
C ILE A 58 12.08 7.28 -9.26
N VAL A 59 11.45 6.62 -8.31
CA VAL A 59 11.73 5.23 -7.94
C VAL A 59 10.48 4.38 -8.14
N GLU A 60 10.62 3.20 -8.74
CA GLU A 60 9.51 2.27 -8.84
C GLU A 60 9.27 1.53 -7.52
N GLY A 61 8.01 1.52 -7.07
CA GLY A 61 7.60 0.88 -5.81
C GLY A 61 7.53 -0.64 -5.92
N THR A 62 8.67 -1.30 -6.09
CA THR A 62 8.81 -2.76 -6.20
C THR A 62 9.31 -3.38 -4.88
N GLY A 63 8.42 -4.06 -4.16
CA GLY A 63 8.79 -4.75 -2.90
C GLY A 63 9.39 -3.82 -1.84
N VAL A 64 10.43 -4.27 -1.15
CA VAL A 64 11.11 -3.52 -0.06
C VAL A 64 12.44 -2.89 -0.50
N TYR A 65 12.95 -3.26 -1.65
CA TYR A 65 14.33 -2.90 -2.05
C TYR A 65 14.52 -1.42 -2.37
N HIS A 66 13.44 -0.70 -2.67
CA HIS A 66 13.50 0.74 -2.96
C HIS A 66 13.60 1.62 -1.69
N GLN A 67 13.29 1.08 -0.50
CA GLN A 67 13.19 1.86 0.73
C GLN A 67 14.50 2.56 1.09
N LEU A 68 15.61 1.81 1.08
CA LEU A 68 16.93 2.37 1.39
C LEU A 68 17.28 3.56 0.46
N ALA A 69 17.06 3.39 -0.85
CA ALA A 69 17.34 4.44 -1.83
C ALA A 69 16.43 5.66 -1.62
N ALA A 70 15.13 5.43 -1.42
CA ALA A 70 14.16 6.51 -1.21
C ALA A 70 14.47 7.32 0.06
N GLU A 71 14.74 6.64 1.18
CA GLU A 71 15.06 7.29 2.45
C GLU A 71 16.39 8.08 2.35
N THR A 72 17.47 7.43 1.88
CA THR A 72 18.79 8.08 1.81
C THR A 72 18.79 9.31 0.89
N LEU A 73 18.11 9.23 -0.26
CA LEU A 73 18.05 10.35 -1.21
C LEU A 73 17.15 11.48 -0.69
N SER A 74 16.07 11.13 0.00
CA SER A 74 15.21 12.10 0.68
C SER A 74 15.95 12.82 1.83
N ASP A 75 16.71 12.08 2.65
CA ASP A 75 17.49 12.64 3.75
C ASP A 75 18.62 13.55 3.24
N ALA A 76 19.14 13.29 2.03
CA ALA A 76 20.08 14.17 1.35
C ALA A 76 19.44 15.45 0.79
N GLY A 77 18.11 15.62 0.88
CA GLY A 77 17.36 16.79 0.43
C GLY A 77 16.75 16.67 -0.97
N ALA A 78 16.88 15.52 -1.64
CA ALA A 78 16.25 15.31 -2.94
C ALA A 78 14.73 15.12 -2.81
N MET A 79 13.98 15.65 -3.78
CA MET A 79 12.57 15.32 -3.93
C MET A 79 12.47 13.88 -4.45
N VAL A 80 11.84 12.98 -3.71
CA VAL A 80 11.67 11.58 -4.10
C VAL A 80 10.20 11.32 -4.41
N SER A 81 9.90 10.60 -5.49
CA SER A 81 8.56 10.09 -5.77
C SER A 81 8.62 8.58 -6.00
N ILE A 82 7.82 7.83 -5.22
CA ILE A 82 7.64 6.39 -5.41
C ILE A 82 6.42 6.19 -6.31
N VAL A 83 6.64 5.60 -7.48
CA VAL A 83 5.61 5.47 -8.51
C VAL A 83 5.14 4.03 -8.67
N ASN A 84 3.88 3.88 -9.12
CA ASN A 84 3.28 2.57 -9.33
C ASN A 84 3.85 1.91 -10.60
N PRO A 85 4.36 0.67 -10.52
CA PRO A 85 4.87 -0.08 -11.67
C PRO A 85 3.92 -0.16 -12.88
N ALA A 86 2.62 -0.28 -12.62
CA ALA A 86 1.62 -0.33 -13.70
C ALA A 86 1.56 0.99 -14.49
N GLN A 87 1.63 2.14 -13.81
CA GLN A 87 1.62 3.46 -14.45
C GLN A 87 2.88 3.67 -15.30
N VAL A 88 4.04 3.30 -14.76
CA VAL A 88 5.33 3.41 -15.49
C VAL A 88 5.33 2.52 -16.73
N LYS A 89 4.82 1.29 -16.60
CA LYS A 89 4.68 0.34 -17.72
C LYS A 89 3.76 0.88 -18.82
N ASP A 90 2.61 1.43 -18.47
CA ASP A 90 1.66 1.97 -19.44
C ASP A 90 2.23 3.24 -20.09
N PHE A 91 2.92 4.09 -19.34
CA PHE A 91 3.65 5.25 -19.87
C PHE A 91 4.76 4.82 -20.85
N GLY A 92 5.57 3.82 -20.49
CA GLY A 92 6.61 3.27 -21.36
C GLY A 92 6.06 2.72 -22.69
N ARG A 93 4.87 2.08 -22.65
CA ARG A 93 4.16 1.65 -23.88
C ARG A 93 3.75 2.83 -24.75
N GLY A 94 3.23 3.90 -24.14
CA GLY A 94 2.88 5.14 -24.85
C GLY A 94 4.08 5.82 -25.52
N MET A 95 5.28 5.64 -24.95
CA MET A 95 6.54 6.11 -25.55
C MET A 95 7.10 5.20 -26.67
N ALA A 96 6.38 4.16 -27.08
CA ALA A 96 6.81 3.15 -28.04
C ALA A 96 8.12 2.41 -27.66
N VAL A 97 8.47 2.36 -26.40
CA VAL A 97 9.62 1.62 -25.89
C VAL A 97 9.31 0.13 -25.91
N ARG A 98 9.78 -0.57 -26.94
CA ARG A 98 9.51 -2.00 -27.17
C ARG A 98 10.51 -2.95 -26.50
N THR A 99 11.71 -2.47 -26.20
CA THR A 99 12.78 -3.31 -25.64
C THR A 99 12.87 -3.07 -24.13
N LYS A 100 12.79 -4.12 -23.35
CA LYS A 100 12.96 -4.09 -21.90
C LYS A 100 14.42 -4.38 -21.54
N ASN A 101 15.08 -3.42 -20.88
CA ASN A 101 16.35 -3.62 -20.17
C ASN A 101 16.47 -2.53 -19.09
N ASP A 102 17.25 -2.79 -18.05
CA ASP A 102 17.36 -1.95 -16.83
C ASP A 102 17.74 -0.48 -17.16
N THR A 103 18.60 -0.26 -18.16
CA THR A 103 18.98 1.10 -18.63
C THR A 103 17.83 1.83 -19.30
N LYS A 104 16.91 1.12 -19.94
CA LYS A 104 15.70 1.74 -20.52
C LYS A 104 14.63 1.96 -19.48
N ASP A 105 14.52 1.07 -18.50
CA ASP A 105 13.54 1.17 -17.44
C ASP A 105 13.86 2.38 -16.55
N SER A 106 15.14 2.62 -16.18
CA SER A 106 15.56 3.84 -15.47
C SER A 106 15.36 5.13 -16.30
N PHE A 107 15.54 5.08 -17.63
CA PHE A 107 15.23 6.20 -18.50
C PHE A 107 13.72 6.49 -18.55
N VAL A 108 12.89 5.47 -18.66
CA VAL A 108 11.41 5.63 -18.64
C VAL A 108 10.98 6.28 -17.32
N LEU A 109 11.56 5.87 -16.18
CA LEU A 109 11.30 6.50 -14.88
C LEU A 109 11.69 7.98 -14.86
N ALA A 110 12.88 8.33 -15.35
CA ALA A 110 13.30 9.73 -15.41
C ALA A 110 12.37 10.59 -16.30
N ARG A 111 11.96 10.04 -17.45
CA ARG A 111 11.00 10.71 -18.37
C ARG A 111 9.61 10.82 -17.74
N PHE A 112 9.16 9.79 -17.04
CA PHE A 112 7.90 9.81 -16.29
C PHE A 112 7.89 10.98 -15.29
N GLY A 113 8.97 11.12 -14.50
CA GLY A 113 9.13 12.22 -13.56
C GLY A 113 9.13 13.60 -14.23
N ALA A 114 9.85 13.72 -15.34
CA ALA A 114 9.99 14.97 -16.06
C ALA A 114 8.67 15.47 -16.68
N LEU A 115 7.85 14.56 -17.20
CA LEU A 115 6.60 14.90 -17.90
C LEU A 115 5.39 14.94 -16.97
N LEU A 116 5.27 13.99 -16.03
CA LEU A 116 4.08 13.85 -15.19
C LEU A 116 4.23 14.47 -13.79
N LYS A 117 5.46 14.78 -13.36
CA LYS A 117 5.77 15.43 -12.08
C LYS A 117 4.99 14.77 -10.92
N PRO A 118 5.19 13.46 -10.67
CA PRO A 118 4.45 12.77 -9.63
C PRO A 118 4.65 13.42 -8.27
N ALA A 119 3.64 13.30 -7.39
CA ALA A 119 3.68 13.89 -6.06
C ALA A 119 4.89 13.39 -5.26
N PRO A 120 5.54 14.25 -4.48
CA PRO A 120 6.62 13.85 -3.59
C PRO A 120 6.16 12.80 -2.59
N TRP A 121 7.01 11.82 -2.33
CA TRP A 121 6.86 10.87 -1.25
C TRP A 121 7.41 11.48 0.04
N ALA A 122 6.64 11.41 1.11
CA ALA A 122 7.11 11.75 2.44
C ALA A 122 7.53 10.47 3.16
N SER A 123 8.74 10.47 3.72
CA SER A 123 9.23 9.35 4.52
C SER A 123 8.32 9.15 5.74
N PRO A 124 7.78 7.93 5.95
CA PRO A 124 7.01 7.65 7.15
C PRO A 124 7.86 7.79 8.41
N SER A 125 7.24 8.18 9.51
CA SER A 125 7.95 8.25 10.80
C SER A 125 8.50 6.86 11.21
N PRO A 126 9.58 6.81 12.01
CA PRO A 126 10.09 5.54 12.53
C PRO A 126 9.00 4.71 13.24
N ALA A 127 8.10 5.37 13.98
CA ALA A 127 6.98 4.73 14.64
C ALA A 127 6.00 4.09 13.64
N ALA A 128 5.66 4.80 12.55
CA ALA A 128 4.78 4.26 11.50
C ALA A 128 5.41 3.07 10.77
N ARG A 129 6.70 3.12 10.46
CA ARG A 129 7.44 2.01 9.84
C ARG A 129 7.49 0.78 10.74
N GLN A 130 7.73 0.97 12.03
CA GLN A 130 7.75 -0.13 12.99
C GLN A 130 6.37 -0.77 13.14
N LEU A 131 5.30 0.03 13.21
CA LEU A 131 3.93 -0.48 13.22
C LEU A 131 3.63 -1.30 11.97
N GLN A 132 3.98 -0.79 10.79
CA GLN A 132 3.81 -1.51 9.52
C GLN A 132 4.53 -2.86 9.52
N ALA A 133 5.76 -2.92 10.03
CA ALA A 133 6.53 -4.16 10.13
C ALA A 133 5.87 -5.18 11.08
N TYR A 134 5.32 -4.73 12.22
CA TYR A 134 4.60 -5.60 13.14
C TYR A 134 3.33 -6.17 12.51
N ILE A 135 2.53 -5.35 11.83
CA ILE A 135 1.30 -5.79 11.16
C ILE A 135 1.63 -6.76 10.01
N ALA A 136 2.66 -6.49 9.22
CA ALA A 136 3.10 -7.41 8.18
C ALA A 136 3.52 -8.77 8.76
N ARG A 137 4.17 -8.78 9.95
CA ARG A 137 4.52 -10.01 10.65
C ARG A 137 3.29 -10.74 11.18
N GLU A 138 2.32 -10.01 11.75
CA GLU A 138 1.03 -10.59 12.19
C GLU A 138 0.32 -11.28 11.03
N ASP A 139 0.21 -10.61 9.88
CA ASP A 139 -0.41 -11.17 8.67
C ASP A 139 0.33 -12.43 8.17
N ALA A 140 1.66 -12.45 8.25
CA ALA A 140 2.44 -13.62 7.88
C ALA A 140 2.15 -14.80 8.80
N ILE A 141 2.15 -14.58 10.12
CA ILE A 141 1.85 -15.63 11.11
C ILE A 141 0.43 -16.18 10.90
N LYS A 142 -0.56 -15.33 10.69
CA LYS A 142 -1.96 -15.78 10.40
C LYS A 142 -2.03 -16.67 9.16
N LYS A 143 -1.28 -16.35 8.10
CA LYS A 143 -1.20 -17.18 6.90
C LYS A 143 -0.52 -18.53 7.19
N ASP A 144 0.49 -18.53 8.03
CA ASP A 144 1.19 -19.76 8.41
C ASP A 144 0.28 -20.67 9.23
N ILE A 145 -0.46 -20.12 10.21
CA ILE A 145 -1.48 -20.85 10.98
C ILE A 145 -2.51 -21.45 10.02
N GLN A 146 -3.03 -20.69 9.08
CA GLN A 146 -4.01 -21.20 8.13
C GLN A 146 -3.44 -22.34 7.26
N ARG A 147 -2.18 -22.25 6.85
CA ARG A 147 -1.48 -23.32 6.11
C ARG A 147 -1.37 -24.60 6.94
N GLU A 148 -1.02 -24.47 8.21
CA GLU A 148 -0.91 -25.62 9.12
C GLU A 148 -2.28 -26.24 9.41
N HIS A 149 -3.35 -25.45 9.55
CA HIS A 149 -4.71 -25.98 9.66
C HIS A 149 -5.13 -26.76 8.42
N ASN A 150 -4.83 -26.24 7.22
CA ASN A 150 -5.11 -26.97 5.98
C ASN A 150 -4.31 -28.29 5.88
N ARG A 151 -3.04 -28.27 6.34
CA ARG A 151 -2.21 -29.50 6.45
C ARG A 151 -2.82 -30.49 7.42
N LYS A 152 -3.26 -30.02 8.60
CA LYS A 152 -3.92 -30.86 9.60
C LYS A 152 -5.15 -31.55 9.02
N GLU A 153 -6.03 -30.78 8.35
CA GLU A 153 -7.23 -31.32 7.72
C GLU A 153 -6.90 -32.41 6.68
N THR A 154 -5.98 -32.11 5.74
CA THR A 154 -5.56 -33.09 4.73
C THR A 154 -4.88 -34.31 5.34
N SER A 155 -4.11 -34.14 6.41
CA SER A 155 -3.45 -35.24 7.14
C SER A 155 -4.44 -36.16 7.83
N ILE A 156 -5.50 -35.61 8.44
CA ILE A 156 -6.58 -36.38 9.05
C ILE A 156 -7.30 -37.21 7.98
N VAL A 157 -7.69 -36.60 6.86
CA VAL A 157 -8.37 -37.29 5.73
C VAL A 157 -7.46 -38.36 5.14
N GLY A 158 -6.16 -38.06 4.99
CA GLY A 158 -5.14 -38.99 4.47
C GLY A 158 -4.70 -40.09 5.45
N ARG A 159 -5.23 -40.08 6.70
CA ARG A 159 -4.92 -41.06 7.76
C ARG A 159 -3.41 -41.20 7.99
N VAL A 160 -2.69 -40.06 8.09
CA VAL A 160 -1.26 -40.07 8.38
C VAL A 160 -0.96 -40.57 9.80
N PRO A 161 0.26 -41.04 10.12
CA PRO A 161 0.65 -41.46 11.45
C PRO A 161 0.43 -40.36 12.50
N GLY A 162 0.09 -40.78 13.73
CA GLY A 162 -0.27 -39.84 14.81
C GLY A 162 0.85 -38.89 15.24
N ASP A 163 2.11 -39.30 15.12
CA ASP A 163 3.29 -38.46 15.38
C ASP A 163 3.40 -37.28 14.38
N VAL A 164 3.01 -37.48 13.12
CA VAL A 164 2.94 -36.40 12.12
C VAL A 164 1.85 -35.40 12.49
N LEU A 165 0.67 -35.87 12.93
CA LEU A 165 -0.41 -34.98 13.40
C LEU A 165 0.01 -34.19 14.63
N ALA A 166 0.67 -34.86 15.60
CA ALA A 166 1.19 -34.20 16.79
C ALA A 166 2.20 -33.09 16.45
N SER A 167 3.09 -33.31 15.51
CA SER A 167 4.05 -32.29 15.04
C SER A 167 3.37 -31.08 14.41
N ILE A 168 2.28 -31.28 13.63
CA ILE A 168 1.49 -30.18 13.05
C ILE A 168 0.79 -29.39 14.17
N GLU A 169 0.22 -30.08 15.17
CA GLU A 169 -0.46 -29.44 16.30
C GLU A 169 0.50 -28.61 17.17
N GLU A 170 1.71 -29.11 17.41
CA GLU A 170 2.78 -28.38 18.11
C GLU A 170 3.14 -27.11 17.35
N THR A 171 3.29 -27.18 16.02
CA THR A 171 3.57 -26.03 15.15
C THR A 171 2.45 -24.99 15.23
N ILE A 172 1.18 -25.41 15.21
CA ILE A 172 0.03 -24.53 15.37
C ILE A 172 0.08 -23.84 16.74
N GLY A 173 0.35 -24.59 17.80
CA GLY A 173 0.50 -24.06 19.16
C GLY A 173 1.59 -22.99 19.24
N PHE A 174 2.75 -23.25 18.68
CA PHE A 174 3.86 -22.30 18.62
C PHE A 174 3.47 -21.02 17.85
N LEU A 175 2.86 -21.16 16.67
CA LEU A 175 2.44 -20.01 15.85
C LEU A 175 1.38 -19.16 16.54
N ASN A 176 0.43 -19.78 17.28
CA ASN A 176 -0.56 -19.05 18.05
C ASN A 176 0.10 -18.24 19.20
N ALA A 177 1.09 -18.80 19.89
CA ALA A 177 1.85 -18.06 20.90
C ALA A 177 2.62 -16.88 20.30
N GLN A 178 3.21 -17.05 19.10
CA GLN A 178 3.86 -15.96 18.36
C GLN A 178 2.85 -14.88 17.94
N LEU A 179 1.64 -15.27 17.52
CA LEU A 179 0.57 -14.33 17.17
C LEU A 179 0.17 -13.46 18.35
N GLU A 180 -0.04 -14.05 19.51
CA GLU A 180 -0.34 -13.30 20.74
C GLU A 180 0.81 -12.37 21.16
N ALA A 181 2.05 -12.82 21.03
CA ALA A 181 3.22 -12.00 21.34
C ALA A 181 3.34 -10.78 20.42
N ILE A 182 3.09 -10.93 19.11
CA ILE A 182 3.15 -9.81 18.16
C ILE A 182 2.00 -8.82 18.37
N ARG A 183 0.80 -9.29 18.69
CA ARG A 183 -0.36 -8.44 19.03
C ARG A 183 -0.07 -7.56 20.24
N LYS A 184 0.48 -8.13 21.32
CA LYS A 184 0.92 -7.36 22.50
C LYS A 184 1.96 -6.29 22.14
N LYS A 185 2.87 -6.60 21.17
CA LYS A 185 3.83 -5.61 20.69
C LYS A 185 3.16 -4.48 19.92
N ILE A 186 2.16 -4.78 19.08
CA ILE A 186 1.37 -3.78 18.34
C ILE A 186 0.68 -2.85 19.33
N ASP A 187 -0.08 -3.40 20.29
CA ASP A 187 -0.83 -2.62 21.28
C ASP A 187 0.11 -1.74 22.11
N SER A 188 1.20 -2.32 22.64
CA SER A 188 2.21 -1.57 23.41
C SER A 188 2.90 -0.48 22.57
N HIS A 189 3.12 -0.72 21.27
CA HIS A 189 3.70 0.25 20.38
C HIS A 189 2.76 1.43 20.13
N ILE A 190 1.48 1.16 19.87
CA ILE A 190 0.44 2.18 19.71
C ILE A 190 0.30 3.00 20.98
N ASP A 191 0.27 2.34 22.16
CA ASP A 191 0.14 3.03 23.44
C ASP A 191 1.30 3.96 23.77
N LYS A 192 2.51 3.65 23.33
CA LYS A 192 3.70 4.50 23.51
C LYS A 192 3.78 5.72 22.61
N HIS A 193 2.96 5.77 21.55
CA HIS A 193 2.97 6.87 20.58
C HIS A 193 1.62 7.60 20.60
N PRO A 194 1.53 8.79 21.21
CA PRO A 194 0.29 9.52 21.40
C PRO A 194 -0.53 9.70 20.11
N ASP A 195 0.15 10.05 19.00
CA ASP A 195 -0.51 10.26 17.70
C ASP A 195 -1.20 8.97 17.21
N LEU A 196 -0.50 7.82 17.30
CA LEU A 196 -1.07 6.53 16.92
C LEU A 196 -2.24 6.14 17.84
N LYS A 197 -2.09 6.39 19.14
CA LYS A 197 -3.10 6.06 20.14
C LYS A 197 -4.39 6.87 19.94
N ASP A 198 -4.27 8.16 19.67
CA ASP A 198 -5.42 9.02 19.48
C ASP A 198 -6.12 8.71 18.14
N ASP A 199 -5.37 8.45 17.08
CA ASP A 199 -5.93 8.00 15.82
C ASP A 199 -6.63 6.64 15.93
N MET A 200 -6.07 5.72 16.72
CA MET A 200 -6.71 4.43 17.00
C MET A 200 -8.07 4.59 17.69
N LYS A 201 -8.20 5.52 18.67
CA LYS A 201 -9.47 5.83 19.32
C LYS A 201 -10.51 6.41 18.34
N LEU A 202 -10.06 7.22 17.38
CA LEU A 202 -10.92 7.75 16.33
C LEU A 202 -11.40 6.65 15.40
N LEU A 203 -10.52 5.79 14.92
CA LEU A 203 -10.85 4.68 14.03
C LEU A 203 -11.82 3.69 14.68
N THR A 204 -11.57 3.29 15.93
CA THR A 204 -12.41 2.33 16.65
C THR A 204 -13.74 2.92 17.13
N SER A 205 -13.94 4.23 17.02
CA SER A 205 -15.25 4.84 17.23
C SER A 205 -16.26 4.52 16.13
N ILE A 206 -15.80 4.04 14.97
CA ILE A 206 -16.65 3.71 13.82
C ILE A 206 -17.24 2.31 14.02
N PRO A 207 -18.59 2.14 14.09
CA PRO A 207 -19.19 0.82 14.17
C PRO A 207 -18.81 -0.06 12.97
N GLY A 208 -18.21 -1.22 13.25
CA GLY A 208 -17.65 -2.14 12.27
C GLY A 208 -16.12 -2.07 12.15
N VAL A 209 -15.46 -1.08 12.77
CA VAL A 209 -13.99 -1.02 12.85
C VAL A 209 -13.54 -1.52 14.23
N GLY A 210 -13.11 -2.77 14.27
CA GLY A 210 -12.47 -3.36 15.45
C GLY A 210 -10.97 -3.06 15.51
N PRO A 211 -10.27 -3.51 16.59
CA PRO A 211 -8.84 -3.25 16.77
C PRO A 211 -8.00 -3.68 15.57
N GLU A 212 -8.19 -4.87 15.06
CA GLU A 212 -7.42 -5.39 13.91
C GLU A 212 -7.57 -4.51 12.65
N THR A 213 -8.81 -4.12 12.32
CA THR A 213 -9.06 -3.21 11.20
C THR A 213 -8.46 -1.83 11.45
N GLY A 214 -8.55 -1.35 12.70
CA GLY A 214 -7.93 -0.11 13.14
C GLY A 214 -6.41 -0.14 12.94
N HIS A 215 -5.73 -1.20 13.35
CA HIS A 215 -4.29 -1.37 13.15
C HIS A 215 -3.89 -1.28 11.67
N HIS A 216 -4.60 -1.99 10.80
CA HIS A 216 -4.33 -1.94 9.37
C HIS A 216 -4.56 -0.55 8.77
N MET A 217 -5.68 0.12 9.13
CA MET A 217 -5.97 1.47 8.64
C MET A 217 -4.97 2.49 9.18
N LEU A 218 -4.60 2.38 10.46
CA LEU A 218 -3.60 3.22 11.10
C LEU A 218 -2.25 3.12 10.37
N SER A 219 -1.79 1.89 10.12
CA SER A 219 -0.56 1.63 9.38
C SER A 219 -0.57 2.29 7.99
N VAL A 220 -1.63 2.10 7.21
CA VAL A 220 -1.72 2.67 5.86
C VAL A 220 -1.76 4.20 5.91
N MET A 221 -2.51 4.79 6.83
CA MET A 221 -2.68 6.25 6.93
C MET A 221 -1.42 6.96 7.43
N HIS A 222 -0.57 6.29 8.23
CA HIS A 222 0.69 6.85 8.72
C HIS A 222 1.90 6.54 7.83
N THR A 223 1.77 5.59 6.89
CA THR A 223 2.86 5.26 5.94
C THR A 223 2.66 5.87 4.56
N HIS A 224 1.48 6.40 4.27
CA HIS A 224 1.17 7.03 2.99
C HIS A 224 0.39 8.33 3.22
N GLN A 225 0.61 9.30 2.36
CA GLN A 225 -0.15 10.56 2.37
C GLN A 225 -1.30 10.47 1.36
N PHE A 226 -2.51 10.78 1.83
CA PHE A 226 -3.70 10.85 1.00
C PHE A 226 -4.37 12.22 1.15
N LEU A 227 -4.63 12.87 0.03
CA LEU A 227 -5.31 14.16 0.01
C LEU A 227 -6.82 14.01 0.14
N SER A 228 -7.37 12.85 -0.26
CA SER A 228 -8.80 12.58 -0.19
C SER A 228 -9.11 11.10 0.10
N ALA A 229 -10.33 10.84 0.56
CA ALA A 229 -10.85 9.50 0.80
C ALA A 229 -10.89 8.65 -0.50
N GLU A 230 -11.11 9.31 -1.64
CA GLU A 230 -11.11 8.69 -2.97
C GLU A 230 -9.73 8.15 -3.33
N GLN A 231 -8.67 8.93 -3.05
CA GLN A 231 -7.29 8.48 -3.26
C GLN A 231 -6.95 7.26 -2.39
N LEU A 232 -7.35 7.28 -1.11
CA LEU A 232 -7.18 6.13 -0.22
C LEU A 232 -7.95 4.90 -0.74
N ALA A 233 -9.21 5.07 -1.15
CA ALA A 233 -10.01 3.99 -1.72
C ALA A 233 -9.41 3.45 -3.03
N ALA A 234 -8.86 4.31 -3.87
CA ALA A 234 -8.15 3.93 -5.10
C ALA A 234 -6.88 3.13 -4.80
N TYR A 235 -6.07 3.61 -3.84
CA TYR A 235 -4.87 2.90 -3.37
C TYR A 235 -5.20 1.49 -2.85
N LEU A 236 -6.33 1.34 -2.14
CA LEU A 236 -6.80 0.04 -1.64
C LEU A 236 -7.49 -0.82 -2.71
N GLY A 237 -7.66 -0.31 -3.94
CA GLY A 237 -8.30 -1.02 -5.04
C GLY A 237 -9.81 -1.23 -4.87
N LEU A 238 -10.48 -0.28 -4.19
CA LEU A 238 -11.91 -0.30 -3.87
C LEU A 238 -12.73 0.61 -4.78
N VAL A 239 -12.16 1.12 -5.86
CA VAL A 239 -12.90 1.88 -6.87
C VAL A 239 -13.42 0.97 -7.98
N PRO A 240 -14.65 1.19 -8.48
CA PRO A 240 -15.15 0.46 -9.63
C PRO A 240 -14.38 0.88 -10.89
N VAL A 241 -14.07 -0.09 -11.74
CA VAL A 241 -13.51 0.13 -13.07
C VAL A 241 -14.56 -0.30 -14.08
N GLU A 242 -14.94 0.62 -14.95
CA GLU A 242 -15.80 0.37 -16.09
C GLU A 242 -14.95 0.03 -17.32
N ARG A 243 -15.37 -0.94 -18.08
CA ARG A 243 -14.78 -1.29 -19.37
C ARG A 243 -15.89 -1.25 -20.41
N GLN A 244 -15.96 -0.14 -21.12
CA GLN A 244 -16.89 0.06 -22.23
C GLN A 244 -16.06 0.42 -23.46
N SER A 245 -16.31 -0.23 -24.57
CA SER A 245 -15.70 0.07 -25.86
C SER A 245 -16.73 -0.16 -26.98
N GLY A 246 -17.17 0.94 -27.58
CA GLY A 246 -18.18 0.92 -28.63
C GLY A 246 -19.48 0.24 -28.20
N THR A 247 -20.16 -0.38 -29.17
CA THR A 247 -21.43 -1.11 -28.95
C THR A 247 -21.26 -2.56 -28.52
N SER A 248 -20.05 -3.11 -28.60
CA SER A 248 -19.78 -4.55 -28.42
C SER A 248 -19.26 -4.95 -27.04
N LEU A 249 -18.77 -4.01 -26.22
CA LEU A 249 -18.18 -4.26 -24.91
C LEU A 249 -18.93 -3.49 -23.83
N HIS A 250 -19.87 -4.15 -23.14
CA HIS A 250 -20.52 -3.66 -21.93
C HIS A 250 -20.23 -4.61 -20.77
N ALA A 251 -19.04 -4.51 -20.18
CA ALA A 251 -18.72 -5.30 -18.99
C ALA A 251 -19.26 -4.63 -17.73
N HIS A 252 -19.92 -5.41 -16.85
CA HIS A 252 -20.33 -4.90 -15.54
C HIS A 252 -19.13 -4.34 -14.77
N PRO A 253 -19.27 -3.17 -14.13
CA PRO A 253 -18.22 -2.58 -13.31
C PRO A 253 -17.72 -3.55 -12.23
N LYS A 254 -16.39 -3.68 -12.11
CA LYS A 254 -15.75 -4.53 -11.10
C LYS A 254 -14.79 -3.67 -10.30
N LEU A 255 -14.54 -4.04 -9.04
CA LEU A 255 -13.49 -3.39 -8.26
C LEU A 255 -12.15 -3.50 -8.97
N SER A 256 -11.37 -2.41 -8.98
CA SER A 256 -10.07 -2.34 -9.67
C SER A 256 -9.10 -3.41 -9.19
N LYS A 257 -9.14 -3.74 -7.89
CA LYS A 257 -8.22 -4.65 -7.20
C LYS A 257 -6.74 -4.25 -7.35
N ALA A 258 -6.46 -3.08 -7.92
CA ALA A 258 -5.13 -2.52 -7.97
C ALA A 258 -4.77 -2.01 -6.57
N GLY A 259 -3.84 -2.70 -5.89
CA GLY A 259 -3.45 -2.36 -4.51
C GLY A 259 -3.35 -3.58 -3.57
N PRO A 260 -3.06 -3.37 -2.28
CA PRO A 260 -2.74 -4.45 -1.35
C PRO A 260 -3.91 -5.41 -1.14
N LYS A 261 -3.70 -6.69 -1.51
CA LYS A 261 -4.73 -7.74 -1.35
C LYS A 261 -5.06 -7.99 0.13
N THR A 262 -4.08 -7.91 1.00
CA THR A 262 -4.23 -8.11 2.45
C THR A 262 -5.19 -7.09 3.06
N MET A 263 -5.07 -5.82 2.68
CA MET A 263 -5.98 -4.77 3.15
C MET A 263 -7.43 -5.01 2.72
N ARG A 264 -7.67 -5.45 1.48
CA ARG A 264 -9.03 -5.78 1.04
C ARG A 264 -9.60 -6.96 1.79
N ALA A 265 -8.78 -7.97 2.10
CA ALA A 265 -9.20 -9.10 2.92
C ALA A 265 -9.54 -8.66 4.35
N ALA A 266 -8.70 -7.81 4.96
CA ALA A 266 -8.92 -7.27 6.30
C ALA A 266 -10.18 -6.38 6.40
N LEU A 267 -10.58 -5.72 5.31
CA LEU A 267 -11.77 -4.86 5.28
C LEU A 267 -13.08 -5.61 4.98
N TYR A 268 -13.02 -6.86 4.50
CA TYR A 268 -14.21 -7.59 4.05
C TYR A 268 -15.20 -7.86 5.18
N MET A 269 -14.80 -8.57 6.22
CA MET A 269 -15.68 -8.89 7.36
C MET A 269 -16.10 -7.67 8.16
N PRO A 270 -15.22 -6.69 8.44
CA PRO A 270 -15.61 -5.40 9.00
C PRO A 270 -16.72 -4.70 8.22
N ALA A 271 -16.64 -4.67 6.89
CA ALA A 271 -17.69 -4.09 6.05
C ALA A 271 -19.02 -4.86 6.13
N VAL A 272 -18.96 -6.21 6.17
CA VAL A 272 -20.15 -7.05 6.38
C VAL A 272 -20.79 -6.75 7.74
N SER A 273 -20.01 -6.68 8.81
CA SER A 273 -20.49 -6.28 10.14
C SER A 273 -21.07 -4.86 10.13
N ALA A 274 -20.38 -3.92 9.50
CA ALA A 274 -20.84 -2.53 9.40
C ALA A 274 -22.16 -2.38 8.63
N MET A 275 -22.48 -3.25 7.68
CA MET A 275 -23.78 -3.27 7.01
C MET A 275 -24.97 -3.56 7.96
N THR A 276 -24.69 -4.08 9.14
CA THR A 276 -25.69 -4.31 10.19
C THR A 276 -25.67 -3.21 11.23
N TRP A 277 -24.48 -2.84 11.71
CA TRP A 277 -24.32 -2.00 12.90
C TRP A 277 -24.03 -0.52 12.63
N ASN A 278 -23.55 -0.17 11.43
CA ASN A 278 -23.23 1.22 11.09
C ASN A 278 -24.40 1.86 10.33
N PRO A 279 -25.06 2.89 10.84
CA PRO A 279 -26.24 3.51 10.22
C PRO A 279 -25.99 3.98 8.78
N HIS A 280 -24.86 4.62 8.50
CA HIS A 280 -24.52 5.11 7.15
C HIS A 280 -24.30 3.99 6.15
N ILE A 281 -23.67 2.87 6.58
CA ILE A 281 -23.39 1.73 5.71
C ILE A 281 -24.64 0.88 5.53
N ARG A 282 -25.48 0.78 6.56
CA ARG A 282 -26.80 0.13 6.46
C ARG A 282 -27.70 0.84 5.46
N ALA A 283 -27.83 2.16 5.55
CA ALA A 283 -28.60 2.96 4.59
C ALA A 283 -28.04 2.83 3.15
N LEU A 284 -26.72 2.78 2.98
CA LEU A 284 -26.10 2.50 1.69
C LEU A 284 -26.48 1.11 1.16
N LYS A 285 -26.43 0.06 1.99
CA LYS A 285 -26.84 -1.31 1.66
C LYS A 285 -28.30 -1.34 1.17
N GLU A 286 -29.21 -0.76 1.94
CA GLU A 286 -30.65 -0.73 1.62
C GLU A 286 -30.90 -0.02 0.28
N ARG A 287 -30.30 1.15 0.08
CA ARG A 287 -30.40 1.90 -1.18
C ARG A 287 -29.85 1.13 -2.39
N LEU A 288 -28.75 0.41 -2.24
CA LEU A 288 -28.16 -0.37 -3.33
C LEU A 288 -28.94 -1.67 -3.61
N ALA A 289 -29.48 -2.30 -2.56
CA ALA A 289 -30.36 -3.46 -2.69
C ALA A 289 -31.65 -3.09 -3.42
N ALA A 290 -32.29 -1.97 -3.06
CA ALA A 290 -33.46 -1.45 -3.77
C ALA A 290 -33.21 -1.15 -5.26
N LYS A 291 -31.93 -0.84 -5.64
CA LYS A 291 -31.50 -0.68 -7.03
C LYS A 291 -31.13 -2.00 -7.72
N GLY A 292 -31.38 -3.15 -7.11
CA GLY A 292 -31.08 -4.48 -7.67
C GLY A 292 -29.58 -4.79 -7.79
N LYS A 293 -28.70 -4.14 -7.03
CA LYS A 293 -27.26 -4.44 -7.07
C LYS A 293 -26.96 -5.80 -6.43
N ALA A 294 -26.07 -6.55 -7.06
CA ALA A 294 -25.63 -7.86 -6.55
C ALA A 294 -25.02 -7.75 -5.15
N PRO A 295 -25.24 -8.76 -4.25
CA PRO A 295 -24.74 -8.73 -2.87
C PRO A 295 -23.26 -8.42 -2.73
N MET A 296 -22.40 -9.01 -3.56
CA MET A 296 -20.96 -8.77 -3.54
C MET A 296 -20.57 -7.34 -3.99
N ALA A 297 -21.37 -6.72 -4.87
CA ALA A 297 -21.17 -5.32 -5.25
C ALA A 297 -21.53 -4.40 -4.07
N ILE A 298 -22.56 -4.74 -3.30
CA ILE A 298 -22.96 -4.02 -2.08
C ILE A 298 -21.84 -4.10 -1.03
N VAL A 299 -21.25 -5.29 -0.81
CA VAL A 299 -20.11 -5.46 0.10
C VAL A 299 -18.92 -4.60 -0.35
N GLY A 300 -18.60 -4.59 -1.65
CA GLY A 300 -17.53 -3.73 -2.18
C GLY A 300 -17.78 -2.23 -1.95
N ALA A 301 -19.03 -1.79 -2.11
CA ALA A 301 -19.44 -0.42 -1.81
C ALA A 301 -19.36 -0.10 -0.30
N ALA A 302 -19.74 -1.07 0.55
CA ALA A 302 -19.62 -0.96 2.01
C ALA A 302 -18.17 -0.84 2.46
N MET A 303 -17.25 -1.66 1.90
CA MET A 303 -15.81 -1.55 2.14
C MET A 303 -15.28 -0.16 1.78
N ARG A 304 -15.64 0.36 0.61
CA ARG A 304 -15.25 1.71 0.19
C ARG A 304 -15.80 2.77 1.15
N LYS A 305 -17.08 2.68 1.53
CA LYS A 305 -17.69 3.64 2.48
C LYS A 305 -17.01 3.59 3.86
N LEU A 306 -16.67 2.38 4.34
CA LEU A 306 -15.94 2.21 5.60
C LEU A 306 -14.57 2.90 5.56
N VAL A 307 -13.83 2.77 4.47
CA VAL A 307 -12.55 3.46 4.25
C VAL A 307 -12.73 4.98 4.23
N HIS A 308 -13.79 5.49 3.59
CA HIS A 308 -14.11 6.93 3.60
C HIS A 308 -14.41 7.43 5.02
N LEU A 309 -15.11 6.64 5.84
CA LEU A 309 -15.36 6.99 7.25
C LEU A 309 -14.06 7.01 8.05
N CYS A 310 -13.17 6.02 7.87
CA CYS A 310 -11.85 6.02 8.50
C CYS A 310 -11.03 7.27 8.14
N PHE A 311 -10.99 7.62 6.86
CA PHE A 311 -10.32 8.85 6.41
C PHE A 311 -10.97 10.09 7.05
N GLY A 312 -12.29 10.15 7.08
CA GLY A 312 -13.05 11.28 7.62
C GLY A 312 -12.73 11.57 9.09
N VAL A 313 -12.81 10.56 9.97
CA VAL A 313 -12.54 10.75 11.40
C VAL A 313 -11.10 11.17 11.68
N LEU A 314 -10.13 10.66 10.91
CA LEU A 314 -8.73 11.06 11.06
C LEU A 314 -8.48 12.48 10.54
N LYS A 315 -9.11 12.88 9.42
CA LYS A 315 -8.97 14.22 8.85
C LYS A 315 -9.62 15.28 9.71
N THR A 316 -10.81 15.02 10.24
CA THR A 316 -11.56 15.98 11.08
C THR A 316 -11.12 15.95 12.55
N ARG A 317 -10.34 14.95 12.96
CA ARG A 317 -9.95 14.72 14.37
C ARG A 317 -11.14 14.55 15.30
N THR A 318 -12.30 14.08 14.79
CA THR A 318 -13.52 13.90 15.55
C THR A 318 -13.97 12.44 15.49
N LYS A 319 -14.53 11.93 16.61
CA LYS A 319 -15.12 10.60 16.66
C LYS A 319 -16.29 10.48 15.69
N TYR A 320 -16.53 9.29 15.21
CA TYR A 320 -17.68 8.98 14.38
C TYR A 320 -19.00 9.41 15.07
N SER A 321 -19.86 10.11 14.35
CA SER A 321 -21.23 10.40 14.75
C SER A 321 -22.21 9.90 13.69
N PRO A 322 -23.31 9.21 14.09
CA PRO A 322 -24.38 8.85 13.17
C PRO A 322 -25.09 10.06 12.55
N GLU A 323 -25.05 11.20 13.22
CA GLU A 323 -25.70 12.44 12.80
C GLU A 323 -24.86 13.24 11.78
N TYR A 324 -23.62 12.83 11.55
CA TYR A 324 -22.74 13.50 10.60
C TYR A 324 -23.24 13.28 9.17
N VAL A 325 -24.09 14.19 8.70
CA VAL A 325 -24.47 14.28 7.30
C VAL A 325 -23.37 15.06 6.58
N GLN A 326 -22.61 14.39 5.74
CA GLN A 326 -21.69 15.06 4.85
C GLN A 326 -22.52 16.00 3.97
N ALA A 327 -22.34 17.31 4.12
CA ALA A 327 -22.94 18.28 3.21
C ALA A 327 -22.58 17.87 1.77
N ALA A 328 -23.59 17.71 0.94
CA ALA A 328 -23.49 17.21 -0.43
C ALA A 328 -22.71 18.18 -1.32
#